data_83deb9d41d9bb6eee1498e4b00b00770
#
_entry.id   83deb9d41d9bb6eee1498e4b00b00770
#
_cell.length_a   1.000
_cell.length_b   1.000
_cell.length_c   1.000
_cell.angle_alpha   90.00
_cell.angle_beta   90.00
_cell.angle_gamma   90.00
#
_symmetry.space_group_name_H-M   'P 1'
#
loop_
_entity.id
_entity.type
_entity.pdbx_description
1 polymer ?
#
loop_
_entity_poly.entity_id
_entity_poly.type
_entity_poly.pdbx_seq_one_letter_code
_entity_poly.pdbx_strand_id
1 'polypeptide(L)'
;MNNLKEERTLVIVKPDGVQRSLIGEIIKRYEQSGLKLVGLKMVVPDEDFVESHYLVDPEWRVKTGQKTIDSYKKKGKTPPSENPIEVTAIILKNLKKYLAAGPVVAMVWQGIHAVGIVRK
;
A
#
# COMPACT_ATOMS: atom_id res chain seq x y z
N MET A 1 -13.83 -25.40 -19.83
CA MET A 1 -14.21 -24.06 -19.33
C MET A 1 -13.01 -23.38 -18.71
N ASN A 2 -12.73 -22.19 -19.16
CA ASN A 2 -11.56 -21.47 -18.71
C ASN A 2 -11.94 -20.49 -17.58
N ASN A 3 -11.43 -20.73 -16.38
CA ASN A 3 -11.64 -19.87 -15.21
C ASN A 3 -10.50 -18.87 -15.02
N LEU A 4 -9.58 -18.78 -15.98
CA LEU A 4 -8.45 -17.88 -15.90
C LEU A 4 -8.91 -16.44 -16.14
N LYS A 5 -8.57 -15.57 -15.23
CA LYS A 5 -8.86 -14.13 -15.34
C LYS A 5 -7.59 -13.36 -15.60
N GLU A 6 -7.58 -12.59 -16.68
CA GLU A 6 -6.57 -11.60 -16.88
C GLU A 6 -6.89 -10.41 -16.01
N GLU A 7 -5.95 -10.04 -15.15
CA GLU A 7 -6.13 -8.98 -14.18
C GLU A 7 -5.01 -7.96 -14.29
N ARG A 8 -5.31 -6.75 -13.81
CA ARG A 8 -4.30 -5.72 -13.60
C ARG A 8 -4.23 -5.40 -12.12
N THR A 9 -3.04 -5.15 -11.63
CA THR A 9 -2.83 -4.81 -10.23
C THR A 9 -1.83 -3.68 -10.10
N LEU A 10 -2.04 -2.81 -9.11
CA LEU A 10 -1.15 -1.72 -8.79
C LEU A 10 -0.11 -2.20 -7.77
N VAL A 11 1.14 -1.89 -8.03
CA VAL A 11 2.25 -2.13 -7.10
C VAL A 11 2.98 -0.82 -6.90
N ILE A 12 3.22 -0.46 -5.64
CA ILE A 12 3.94 0.76 -5.30
C ILE A 12 5.21 0.38 -4.54
N VAL A 13 6.36 0.80 -5.07
CA VAL A 13 7.63 0.71 -4.36
C VAL A 13 7.76 1.99 -3.53
N LYS A 14 7.70 1.86 -2.23
CA LYS A 14 7.73 2.98 -1.29
C LYS A 14 9.13 3.59 -1.18
N PRO A 15 9.27 4.78 -0.57
CA PRO A 15 10.57 5.47 -0.54
C PRO A 15 11.73 4.64 0.00
N ASP A 16 11.52 3.82 1.01
CA ASP A 16 12.58 2.97 1.55
C ASP A 16 13.03 1.90 0.54
N GLY A 17 12.10 1.31 -0.21
CA GLY A 17 12.42 0.35 -1.27
C GLY A 17 13.20 1.00 -2.41
N VAL A 18 12.82 2.22 -2.78
CA VAL A 18 13.54 2.99 -3.80
C VAL A 18 14.97 3.30 -3.32
N GLN A 19 15.11 3.78 -2.10
CA GLN A 19 16.40 4.09 -1.50
C GLN A 19 17.30 2.86 -1.39
N ARG A 20 16.74 1.69 -1.13
CA ARG A 20 17.47 0.43 -1.04
C ARG A 20 17.76 -0.20 -2.40
N SER A 21 17.43 0.47 -3.48
CA SER A 21 17.67 0.00 -4.86
C SER A 21 16.96 -1.32 -5.18
N LEU A 22 15.73 -1.48 -4.70
CA LEU A 22 14.95 -2.70 -4.87
C LEU A 22 14.05 -2.70 -6.12
N ILE A 23 13.97 -1.59 -6.86
CA ILE A 23 13.07 -1.46 -8.02
C ILE A 23 13.33 -2.58 -9.04
N GLY A 24 14.58 -2.74 -9.45
CA GLY A 24 14.97 -3.73 -10.45
C GLY A 24 14.68 -5.15 -10.00
N GLU A 25 14.92 -5.47 -8.73
CA GLU A 25 14.66 -6.80 -8.19
C GLU A 25 13.16 -7.11 -8.18
N ILE A 26 12.32 -6.14 -7.83
CA ILE A 26 10.87 -6.30 -7.83
C ILE A 26 10.37 -6.54 -9.25
N ILE A 27 10.84 -5.74 -10.21
CA ILE A 27 10.47 -5.91 -11.63
C ILE A 27 10.86 -7.29 -12.11
N LYS A 28 12.09 -7.71 -11.83
CA LYS A 28 12.59 -9.01 -12.23
C LYS A 28 11.72 -10.16 -11.70
N ARG A 29 11.36 -10.11 -10.42
CA ARG A 29 10.54 -11.15 -9.79
C ARG A 29 9.17 -11.27 -10.42
N TYR A 30 8.53 -10.14 -10.69
CA TYR A 30 7.20 -10.17 -11.31
C TYR A 30 7.26 -10.62 -12.78
N GLU A 31 8.28 -10.20 -13.53
CA GLU A 31 8.46 -10.69 -14.89
C GLU A 31 8.73 -12.19 -14.92
N GLN A 32 9.52 -12.70 -13.99
CA GLN A 32 9.78 -14.15 -13.87
C GLN A 32 8.53 -14.93 -13.48
N SER A 33 7.56 -14.28 -12.83
CA SER A 33 6.28 -14.90 -12.50
C SER A 33 5.30 -14.91 -13.67
N GLY A 34 5.71 -14.42 -14.83
CA GLY A 34 4.85 -14.38 -16.03
C GLY A 34 3.98 -13.14 -16.14
N LEU A 35 4.14 -12.16 -15.26
CA LEU A 35 3.39 -10.91 -15.34
C LEU A 35 4.04 -9.94 -16.32
N LYS A 36 3.21 -9.05 -16.89
CA LYS A 36 3.66 -8.04 -17.83
C LYS A 36 3.53 -6.65 -17.22
N LEU A 37 4.59 -5.88 -17.28
CA LEU A 37 4.60 -4.50 -16.83
C LEU A 37 3.91 -3.63 -17.90
N VAL A 38 2.78 -3.04 -17.56
CA VAL A 38 1.99 -2.22 -18.50
C VAL A 38 1.93 -0.75 -18.10
N GLY A 39 2.40 -0.39 -16.93
CA GLY A 39 2.47 0.99 -16.49
C GLY A 39 3.60 1.17 -15.49
N LEU A 40 4.32 2.28 -15.60
CA LEU A 40 5.44 2.59 -14.71
C LEU A 40 5.59 4.11 -14.60
N LYS A 41 5.63 4.60 -13.38
CA LYS A 41 5.83 6.03 -13.13
C LYS A 41 6.54 6.24 -11.79
N MET A 42 7.56 7.08 -11.78
CA MET A 42 8.18 7.55 -10.55
C MET A 42 7.62 8.93 -10.20
N VAL A 43 7.14 9.08 -8.99
CA VAL A 43 6.57 10.33 -8.50
C VAL A 43 7.03 10.60 -7.06
N VAL A 44 7.06 11.88 -6.68
CA VAL A 44 7.20 12.29 -5.28
C VAL A 44 5.83 12.80 -4.86
N PRO A 45 5.02 12.00 -4.15
CA PRO A 45 3.69 12.44 -3.74
C PRO A 45 3.79 13.48 -2.63
N ASP A 46 2.90 14.46 -2.64
CA ASP A 46 2.76 15.36 -1.50
C ASP A 46 1.81 14.75 -0.45
N GLU A 47 1.78 15.37 0.74
CA GLU A 47 0.96 14.85 1.84
C GLU A 47 -0.53 14.88 1.52
N ASP A 48 -1.01 15.88 0.79
CA ASP A 48 -2.42 15.99 0.41
C ASP A 48 -2.83 14.86 -0.54
N PHE A 49 -1.97 14.53 -1.49
CA PHE A 49 -2.21 13.42 -2.41
C PHE A 49 -2.29 12.08 -1.65
N VAL A 50 -1.37 11.86 -0.71
CA VAL A 50 -1.36 10.64 0.12
C VAL A 50 -2.65 10.57 0.94
N GLU A 51 -3.07 11.66 1.56
CA GLU A 51 -4.30 11.71 2.33
C GLU A 51 -5.52 11.37 1.47
N SER A 52 -5.63 11.96 0.29
CA SER A 52 -6.73 11.67 -0.64
C SER A 52 -6.80 10.20 -1.00
N HIS A 53 -5.66 9.57 -1.20
CA HIS A 53 -5.60 8.13 -1.53
C HIS A 53 -6.19 7.26 -0.42
N TYR A 54 -5.82 7.52 0.84
CA TYR A 54 -6.32 6.73 1.97
C TYR A 54 -7.76 7.04 2.34
N LEU A 55 -8.27 8.22 2.03
CA LEU A 55 -9.63 8.62 2.34
C LEU A 55 -10.67 8.25 1.28
N VAL A 56 -10.26 7.56 0.21
CA VAL A 56 -11.19 7.08 -0.83
C VAL A 56 -12.25 6.14 -0.25
N ASP A 57 -11.85 5.24 0.65
CA ASP A 57 -12.80 4.36 1.34
C ASP A 57 -13.30 5.05 2.62
N PRO A 58 -14.60 5.42 2.70
CA PRO A 58 -15.14 6.11 3.87
C PRO A 58 -15.09 5.27 5.15
N GLU A 59 -15.02 3.96 5.05
CA GLU A 59 -14.94 3.07 6.21
C GLU A 59 -13.53 2.83 6.72
N TRP A 60 -12.53 3.20 5.94
CA TRP A 60 -11.14 2.94 6.27
C TRP A 60 -10.73 3.52 7.62
N ARG A 61 -11.21 4.72 7.94
CA ARG A 61 -10.86 5.39 9.20
C ARG A 61 -11.29 4.59 10.42
N VAL A 62 -12.52 4.08 10.39
CA VAL A 62 -13.08 3.33 11.52
C VAL A 62 -12.45 1.96 11.61
N LYS A 63 -12.37 1.24 10.49
CA LYS A 63 -11.81 -0.12 10.46
C LYS A 63 -10.36 -0.15 10.89
N THR A 64 -9.55 0.76 10.38
CA THR A 64 -8.13 0.82 10.69
C THR A 64 -7.90 1.19 12.15
N GLY A 65 -8.62 2.19 12.65
CA GLY A 65 -8.51 2.62 14.04
C GLY A 65 -8.93 1.54 15.01
N GLN A 66 -10.05 0.88 14.74
CA GLN A 66 -10.55 -0.19 15.61
C GLN A 66 -9.60 -1.39 15.63
N LYS A 67 -9.07 -1.78 14.48
CA LYS A 67 -8.09 -2.86 14.38
C LYS A 67 -6.83 -2.56 15.21
N THR A 68 -6.39 -1.31 15.18
CA THR A 68 -5.22 -0.87 15.95
C THR A 68 -5.51 -0.88 17.45
N ILE A 69 -6.67 -0.38 17.87
CA ILE A 69 -7.09 -0.40 19.28
C ILE A 69 -7.12 -1.85 19.79
N ASP A 70 -7.73 -2.74 19.03
CA ASP A 70 -7.84 -4.16 19.38
C ASP A 70 -6.46 -4.81 19.51
N SER A 71 -5.54 -4.45 18.62
CA SER A 71 -4.16 -4.93 18.67
C SER A 71 -3.44 -4.50 19.95
N TYR A 72 -3.60 -3.23 20.36
CA TYR A 72 -3.02 -2.73 21.62
C TYR A 72 -3.56 -3.50 22.82
N LYS A 73 -4.87 -3.67 22.88
CA LYS A 73 -5.53 -4.39 23.98
C LYS A 73 -5.12 -5.84 24.04
N LYS A 74 -5.00 -6.49 22.90
CA LYS A 74 -4.55 -7.89 22.81
C LYS A 74 -3.15 -8.07 23.37
N LYS A 75 -2.29 -7.06 23.23
CA LYS A 75 -0.92 -7.08 23.75
C LYS A 75 -0.83 -6.58 25.19
N GLY A 76 -1.94 -6.27 25.83
CA GLY A 76 -1.96 -5.73 27.18
C GLY A 76 -1.49 -4.28 27.28
N LYS A 77 -1.52 -3.55 26.18
CA LYS A 77 -1.08 -2.16 26.10
C LYS A 77 -2.27 -1.21 25.99
N THR A 78 -2.10 0.00 26.48
CA THR A 78 -3.12 1.05 26.37
C THR A 78 -3.02 1.71 24.99
N PRO A 79 -4.13 1.75 24.20
CA PRO A 79 -4.11 2.45 22.93
C PRO A 79 -4.01 3.97 23.10
N PRO A 80 -3.52 4.72 22.08
CA PRO A 80 -3.43 6.18 22.14
C PRO A 80 -4.79 6.85 22.37
N SER A 81 -5.88 6.24 21.96
CA SER A 81 -7.25 6.70 22.14
C SER A 81 -8.19 5.51 22.08
N GLU A 82 -9.36 5.62 22.67
CA GLU A 82 -10.45 4.66 22.51
C GLU A 82 -11.34 5.02 21.31
N ASN A 83 -11.13 6.16 20.68
CA ASN A 83 -11.86 6.58 19.49
C ASN A 83 -11.12 6.12 18.22
N PRO A 84 -11.71 5.21 17.42
CA PRO A 84 -11.04 4.70 16.22
C PRO A 84 -10.61 5.81 15.23
N ILE A 85 -11.40 6.85 15.07
CA ILE A 85 -11.09 7.95 14.14
C ILE A 85 -9.85 8.72 14.61
N GLU A 86 -9.71 8.96 15.92
CA GLU A 86 -8.53 9.63 16.47
C GLU A 86 -7.27 8.79 16.29
N VAL A 87 -7.36 7.48 16.49
CA VAL A 87 -6.23 6.57 16.27
C VAL A 87 -5.82 6.58 14.79
N THR A 88 -6.78 6.52 13.89
CA THR A 88 -6.50 6.56 12.45
C THR A 88 -5.87 7.90 12.03
N ALA A 89 -6.28 9.01 12.66
CA ALA A 89 -5.67 10.31 12.35
C ALA A 89 -4.17 10.33 12.67
N ILE A 90 -3.74 9.68 13.76
CA ILE A 90 -2.33 9.53 14.09
C ILE A 90 -1.61 8.68 13.05
N ILE A 91 -2.21 7.55 12.68
CA ILE A 91 -1.66 6.65 11.66
C ILE A 91 -1.51 7.38 10.33
N LEU A 92 -2.54 8.11 9.90
CA LEU A 92 -2.52 8.85 8.64
C LEU A 92 -1.44 9.92 8.61
N LYS A 93 -1.24 10.63 9.71
CA LYS A 93 -0.18 11.63 9.83
C LYS A 93 1.20 10.99 9.59
N ASN A 94 1.45 9.83 10.17
CA ASN A 94 2.71 9.11 10.00
C ASN A 94 2.86 8.57 8.57
N LEU A 95 1.79 8.04 7.98
CA LEU A 95 1.80 7.57 6.59
C LEU A 95 2.08 8.70 5.61
N LYS A 96 1.49 9.89 5.83
CA LYS A 96 1.73 11.05 4.96
C LYS A 96 3.21 11.44 4.99
N LYS A 97 3.80 11.51 6.16
CA LYS A 97 5.23 11.82 6.30
C LYS A 97 6.10 10.78 5.63
N TYR A 98 5.80 9.50 5.84
CA TYR A 98 6.58 8.40 5.30
C TYR A 98 6.51 8.37 3.77
N LEU A 99 5.31 8.41 3.20
CA LEU A 99 5.14 8.28 1.75
C LEU A 99 5.54 9.54 0.98
N ALA A 100 5.48 10.72 1.63
CA ALA A 100 5.92 11.97 1.02
C ALA A 100 7.42 12.27 1.26
N ALA A 101 8.15 11.38 1.94
CA ALA A 101 9.57 11.60 2.27
C ALA A 101 10.51 11.44 1.08
N GLY A 102 10.06 10.86 -0.02
CA GLY A 102 10.90 10.64 -1.19
C GLY A 102 10.10 10.08 -2.35
N PRO A 103 10.77 9.74 -3.46
CA PRO A 103 10.09 9.20 -4.63
C PRO A 103 9.54 7.80 -4.37
N VAL A 104 8.41 7.52 -4.99
CA VAL A 104 7.82 6.18 -5.07
C VAL A 104 7.74 5.77 -6.53
N VAL A 105 7.75 4.47 -6.80
CA VAL A 105 7.52 3.96 -8.15
C VAL A 105 6.16 3.25 -8.15
N ALA A 106 5.25 3.76 -8.96
CA ALA A 106 3.96 3.15 -9.17
C ALA A 106 4.01 2.30 -10.43
N MET A 107 3.58 1.05 -10.34
CA MET A 107 3.58 0.11 -11.46
C MET A 107 2.21 -0.53 -11.59
N VAL A 108 1.85 -0.84 -12.83
CA VAL A 108 0.68 -1.66 -13.12
C VAL A 108 1.17 -2.94 -13.78
N TRP A 109 0.83 -4.06 -13.19
CA TRP A 109 1.18 -5.40 -13.68
C TRP A 109 -0.07 -6.11 -14.17
N GLN A 110 0.07 -6.81 -15.29
CA GLN A 110 -1.04 -7.51 -15.95
C GLN A 110 -0.67 -8.97 -16.15
N GLY A 111 -1.62 -9.83 -15.93
CA GLY A 111 -1.47 -11.24 -16.18
C GLY A 111 -2.59 -12.05 -15.57
N ILE A 112 -2.57 -13.34 -15.82
CA ILE A 112 -3.55 -14.25 -15.26
C ILE A 112 -3.32 -14.36 -13.76
N HIS A 113 -4.38 -14.09 -12.98
CA HIS A 113 -4.32 -14.08 -11.52
C HIS A 113 -3.29 -13.11 -10.94
N ALA A 114 -3.08 -11.94 -11.60
CA ALA A 114 -2.07 -10.97 -11.20
C ALA A 114 -2.21 -10.52 -9.74
N VAL A 115 -3.43 -10.26 -9.28
CA VAL A 115 -3.68 -9.81 -7.90
C VAL A 115 -3.17 -10.84 -6.89
N GLY A 116 -3.49 -12.12 -7.10
CA GLY A 116 -3.03 -13.18 -6.21
C GLY A 116 -1.53 -13.41 -6.26
N ILE A 117 -0.92 -13.33 -7.44
CA ILE A 117 0.53 -13.50 -7.62
C ILE A 117 1.30 -12.40 -6.91
N VAL A 118 0.88 -11.14 -7.04
CA VAL A 118 1.55 -10.00 -6.43
C VAL A 118 1.49 -10.07 -4.90
N ARG A 119 0.41 -10.59 -4.34
CA ARG A 119 0.25 -10.72 -2.87
C ARG A 119 1.14 -11.77 -2.23
N LYS A 120 1.68 -12.66 -3.00
CA LYS A 120 2.62 -13.66 -2.48
C LYS A 120 4.02 -13.09 -2.39
#